data_c32819693a5bdf9540025ab84c44adc1
#
_entry.id   c32819693a5bdf9540025ab84c44adc1
#
_cell.length_a   1.000
_cell.length_b   1.000
_cell.length_c   1.000
_cell.angle_alpha   90.00
_cell.angle_beta   90.00
_cell.angle_gamma   90.00
#
_symmetry.space_group_name_H-M   'P 1'
#
loop_
_entity.id
_entity.type
_entity.pdbx_description
1 polymer ?
#
loop_
_entity_poly.entity_id
_entity_poly.type
_entity_poly.pdbx_seq_one_letter_code
_entity_poly.pdbx_strand_id
1 'polypeptide(L)'
;MTADTLKTTRVLELYQDFLSGKLINKQKAAEQYHVNVRSIQRDIDSIRDFLSEQCAKEGIVRKIEYDKKENSYRLVTQEIEQLSKR
;
A
#
# COMPACT_ATOMS: atom_id res chain seq x y z
N MET A 1 24.42 -1.36 -6.13
CA MET A 1 23.00 -1.58 -6.12
C MET A 1 22.33 -1.08 -7.36
N THR A 2 21.36 -1.83 -7.84
CA THR A 2 20.64 -1.42 -9.03
C THR A 2 19.41 -0.61 -8.66
N ALA A 3 18.86 0.09 -9.64
CA ALA A 3 17.63 0.86 -9.45
C ALA A 3 16.47 -0.06 -9.06
N ASP A 4 16.46 -1.29 -9.58
CA ASP A 4 15.41 -2.25 -9.26
C ASP A 4 15.44 -2.64 -7.79
N THR A 5 16.64 -2.82 -7.22
CA THR A 5 16.79 -3.13 -5.82
C THR A 5 16.24 -2.01 -4.95
N LEU A 6 16.55 -0.77 -5.31
CA LEU A 6 16.08 0.39 -4.56
C LEU A 6 14.56 0.50 -4.63
N LYS A 7 14.00 0.25 -5.81
CA LYS A 7 12.56 0.28 -5.97
C LYS A 7 11.87 -0.79 -5.12
N THR A 8 12.41 -1.99 -5.13
CA THR A 8 11.85 -3.10 -4.36
C THR A 8 11.87 -2.79 -2.87
N THR A 9 13.00 -2.26 -2.38
CA THR A 9 13.12 -1.88 -0.98
C THR A 9 12.06 -0.83 -0.61
N ARG A 10 11.89 0.16 -1.47
CA ARG A 10 10.93 1.23 -1.23
C ARG A 10 9.50 0.67 -1.16
N VAL A 11 9.14 -0.19 -2.10
CA VAL A 11 7.80 -0.77 -2.11
C VAL A 11 7.54 -1.58 -0.85
N LEU A 12 8.52 -2.35 -0.42
CA LEU A 12 8.38 -3.16 0.79
C LEU A 12 8.24 -2.28 2.03
N GLU A 13 8.99 -1.20 2.11
CA GLU A 13 8.88 -0.29 3.25
C GLU A 13 7.52 0.40 3.29
N LEU A 14 7.04 0.84 2.13
CA LEU A 14 5.71 1.43 2.06
C LEU A 14 4.64 0.43 2.48
N TYR A 15 4.77 -0.81 2.04
CA TYR A 15 3.84 -1.86 2.41
C TYR A 15 3.83 -2.08 3.93
N GLN A 16 5.01 -2.14 4.54
CA GLN A 16 5.10 -2.30 5.98
C GLN A 16 4.47 -1.12 6.72
N ASP A 17 4.68 0.08 6.22
CA ASP A 17 4.06 1.27 6.82
C ASP A 17 2.54 1.18 6.75
N PHE A 18 2.00 0.75 5.60
CA PHE A 18 0.57 0.56 5.48
C PHE A 18 0.05 -0.47 6.47
N LEU A 19 0.78 -1.58 6.62
CA LEU A 19 0.35 -2.65 7.54
C LEU A 19 0.35 -2.19 8.98
N SER A 20 1.26 -1.28 9.32
CA SER A 20 1.35 -0.78 10.70
C SER A 20 0.34 0.32 10.99
N GLY A 21 -0.48 0.68 10.00
CA GLY A 21 -1.51 1.69 10.19
C GLY A 21 -1.08 3.11 9.92
N LYS A 22 0.09 3.29 9.35
CA LYS A 22 0.57 4.63 9.04
C LYS A 22 -0.15 5.21 7.83
N LEU A 23 -0.34 6.52 7.88
CA LEU A 23 -0.84 7.26 6.74
C LEU A 23 0.32 7.62 5.82
N ILE A 24 0.13 7.42 4.53
CA ILE A 24 1.17 7.68 3.53
C ILE A 24 0.74 8.87 2.68
N ASN A 25 1.48 9.97 2.80
CA ASN A 25 1.31 11.12 1.93
C ASN A 25 2.29 10.99 0.77
N LYS A 26 1.78 11.04 -0.47
CA LYS A 26 2.62 10.78 -1.64
C LYS A 26 3.77 11.78 -1.75
N GLN A 27 3.51 13.04 -1.48
CA GLN A 27 4.55 14.05 -1.62
C GLN A 27 5.65 13.88 -0.59
N LYS A 28 5.26 13.59 0.65
CA LYS A 28 6.24 13.36 1.70
C LYS A 28 7.06 12.09 1.43
N ALA A 29 6.40 11.06 0.94
CA ALA A 29 7.11 9.84 0.60
C ALA A 29 8.08 10.08 -0.56
N ALA A 30 7.66 10.85 -1.54
CA ALA A 30 8.54 11.17 -2.67
C ALA A 30 9.78 11.91 -2.19
N GLU A 31 9.63 12.84 -1.26
CA GLU A 31 10.75 13.55 -0.69
C GLU A 31 11.65 12.64 0.12
N GLN A 32 11.04 11.76 0.91
CA GLN A 32 11.79 10.83 1.74
C GLN A 32 12.68 9.91 0.92
N TYR A 33 12.16 9.44 -0.20
CA TYR A 33 12.88 8.48 -1.04
C TYR A 33 13.59 9.12 -2.23
N HIS A 34 13.53 10.44 -2.35
CA HIS A 34 14.20 11.19 -3.43
C HIS A 34 13.75 10.73 -4.81
N VAL A 35 12.43 10.53 -4.96
CA VAL A 35 11.82 10.17 -6.23
C VAL A 35 10.66 11.12 -6.49
N ASN A 36 10.08 11.06 -7.68
CA ASN A 36 8.94 11.90 -7.96
C ASN A 36 7.64 11.24 -7.47
N VAL A 37 6.59 12.04 -7.37
CA VAL A 37 5.31 11.57 -6.85
C VAL A 37 4.73 10.44 -7.70
N ARG A 38 4.99 10.48 -9.01
CA ARG A 38 4.51 9.44 -9.90
C ARG A 38 5.07 8.08 -9.55
N SER A 39 6.33 8.04 -9.12
CA SER A 39 6.94 6.77 -8.69
C SER A 39 6.24 6.22 -7.46
N ILE A 40 5.91 7.10 -6.52
CA ILE A 40 5.18 6.67 -5.32
C ILE A 40 3.79 6.17 -5.70
N GLN A 41 3.11 6.84 -6.63
CA GLN A 41 1.80 6.39 -7.08
C GLN A 41 1.88 4.99 -7.69
N ARG A 42 2.90 4.73 -8.49
CA ARG A 42 3.10 3.41 -9.08
C ARG A 42 3.37 2.35 -8.02
N ASP A 43 4.12 2.72 -6.99
CA ASP A 43 4.38 1.80 -5.89
C ASP A 43 3.09 1.45 -5.16
N ILE A 44 2.25 2.44 -4.91
CA ILE A 44 0.96 2.21 -4.26
C ILE A 44 0.08 1.31 -5.14
N ASP A 45 0.08 1.54 -6.45
CA ASP A 45 -0.69 0.70 -7.36
C ASP A 45 -0.20 -0.74 -7.35
N SER A 46 1.13 -0.93 -7.28
CA SER A 46 1.69 -2.27 -7.18
C SER A 46 1.26 -2.96 -5.89
N ILE A 47 1.22 -2.23 -4.79
CA ILE A 47 0.76 -2.78 -3.53
C ILE A 47 -0.71 -3.14 -3.61
N ARG A 48 -1.52 -2.32 -4.27
CA ARG A 48 -2.94 -2.62 -4.46
C ARG A 48 -3.13 -3.92 -5.24
N ASP A 49 -2.35 -4.12 -6.28
CA ASP A 49 -2.42 -5.35 -7.07
C ASP A 49 -2.07 -6.55 -6.22
N PHE A 50 -1.02 -6.44 -5.43
CA PHE A 50 -0.63 -7.51 -4.53
C PHE A 50 -1.73 -7.83 -3.52
N LEU A 51 -2.33 -6.81 -2.93
CA LEU A 51 -3.39 -7.00 -1.96
C LEU A 51 -4.62 -7.66 -2.58
N SER A 52 -4.91 -7.33 -3.83
CA SER A 52 -6.01 -7.94 -4.54
C SER A 52 -5.79 -9.44 -4.72
N GLU A 53 -4.56 -9.84 -5.04
CA GLU A 53 -4.22 -11.24 -5.16
C GLU A 53 -4.30 -11.97 -3.82
N GLN A 54 -3.85 -11.31 -2.77
CA GLN A 54 -3.92 -11.87 -1.42
C GLN A 54 -5.38 -12.10 -1.00
N CYS A 55 -6.24 -11.18 -1.36
CA CYS A 55 -7.66 -11.30 -1.06
C CYS A 55 -8.23 -12.58 -1.67
N ALA A 56 -7.88 -12.86 -2.91
CA ALA A 56 -8.38 -14.04 -3.59
C ALA A 56 -7.92 -15.33 -2.91
N LYS A 57 -6.73 -15.31 -2.32
CA LYS A 57 -6.17 -16.51 -1.69
C LYS A 57 -6.61 -16.71 -0.26
N GLU A 58 -6.73 -15.61 0.49
CA GLU A 58 -6.91 -15.69 1.94
C GLU A 58 -8.30 -15.31 2.42
N GLY A 59 -9.11 -14.72 1.53
CA GLY A 59 -10.44 -14.30 1.93
C GLY A 59 -10.44 -13.07 2.82
N ILE A 60 -9.33 -12.36 2.90
CA ILE A 60 -9.22 -11.13 3.67
C ILE A 60 -9.10 -9.98 2.69
N VAL A 61 -10.00 -9.01 2.81
CA VAL A 61 -9.98 -7.85 1.94
C VAL A 61 -9.14 -6.75 2.59
N ARG A 62 -8.07 -6.35 1.90
CA ARG A 62 -7.25 -5.20 2.30
C ARG A 62 -7.27 -4.21 1.15
N LYS A 63 -7.59 -2.97 1.47
CA LYS A 63 -7.69 -1.91 0.48
C LYS A 63 -6.89 -0.71 0.91
N ILE A 64 -6.36 0.02 -0.06
CA ILE A 64 -5.71 1.29 0.22
C ILE A 64 -6.70 2.38 -0.16
N GLU A 65 -7.11 3.16 0.83
CA GLU A 65 -8.08 4.22 0.66
C GLU A 65 -7.43 5.57 0.84
N TYR A 66 -7.94 6.56 0.12
CA TYR A 66 -7.47 7.93 0.24
C TYR A 66 -8.32 8.68 1.26
N ASP A 67 -7.64 9.31 2.21
CA ASP A 67 -8.29 10.13 3.22
C ASP A 67 -8.10 11.60 2.85
N LYS A 68 -9.18 12.24 2.46
CA LYS A 68 -9.12 13.63 2.02
C LYS A 68 -8.71 14.59 3.13
N LYS A 69 -9.13 14.31 4.35
CA LYS A 69 -8.79 15.18 5.48
C LYS A 69 -7.29 15.19 5.74
N GLU A 70 -6.68 14.02 5.66
CA GLU A 70 -5.26 13.88 5.92
C GLU A 70 -4.42 14.02 4.66
N ASN A 71 -5.07 14.06 3.51
CA ASN A 71 -4.38 14.09 2.22
C ASN A 71 -3.36 12.95 2.14
N SER A 72 -3.79 11.78 2.55
CA SER A 72 -2.91 10.63 2.68
C SER A 72 -3.66 9.35 2.40
N TYR A 73 -2.91 8.29 2.15
CA TYR A 73 -3.45 6.95 1.89
C TYR A 73 -3.27 6.09 3.13
N ARG A 74 -4.20 5.19 3.35
CA ARG A 74 -4.11 4.23 4.45
C ARG A 74 -4.66 2.89 4.02
N LEU A 75 -4.22 1.86 4.70
CA LEU A 75 -4.69 0.50 4.44
C LEU A 75 -5.83 0.17 5.39
N VAL A 76 -6.90 -0.37 4.81
CA VAL A 76 -8.07 -0.80 5.56
C VAL A 76 -8.22 -2.30 5.35
N THR A 77 -8.41 -3.02 6.44
CA THR A 77 -8.59 -4.47 6.39
C THR A 77 -10.02 -4.84 6.78
N GLN A 78 -10.63 -5.69 5.97
CA GLN A 78 -11.98 -6.22 6.25
C GLN A 78 -11.96 -7.72 6.09
N GLU A 79 -12.55 -8.40 7.03
CA GLU A 79 -12.75 -9.83 6.88
C GLU A 79 -14.04 -10.11 6.13
N ILE A 80 -14.03 -11.17 5.32
CA ILE A 80 -15.22 -11.57 4.61
C ILE A 80 -15.99 -12.54 5.51
N GLU A 81 -16.73 -11.97 6.45
CA GLU A 81 -17.40 -12.76 7.48
C GLU A 81 -18.43 -13.72 6.92
N GLN A 82 -19.08 -13.33 5.85
CA GLN A 82 -20.10 -14.19 5.26
C GLN A 82 -19.51 -15.51 4.80
N LEU A 83 -18.27 -15.50 4.36
CA LEU A 83 -17.62 -16.73 3.95
C LEU A 83 -17.25 -17.60 5.14
N SER A 84 -16.84 -16.97 6.23
CA SER A 84 -16.41 -17.73 7.39
C SER A 84 -17.59 -18.33 8.15
N LYS A 85 -18.78 -17.81 7.98
CA LYS A 85 -19.94 -18.33 8.68
C LYS A 85 -20.57 -19.53 8.01
N ARG A 86 -20.06 -19.93 6.87
CA ARG A 86 -20.59 -21.07 6.14
C ARG A 86 -19.99 -22.41 6.58
#